data_ab4001e2a7c7324578d1a06e52338651
#
_entry.id   ab4001e2a7c7324578d1a06e52338651
#
_cell.length_a   1.000
_cell.length_b   1.000
_cell.length_c   1.000
_cell.angle_alpha   90.00
_cell.angle_beta   90.00
_cell.angle_gamma   90.00
#
_symmetry.space_group_name_H-M   'P 1'
#
loop_
_entity.id
_entity.type
_entity.pdbx_description
1 polymer ?
#
loop_
_entity_poly.entity_id
_entity_poly.type
_entity_poly.pdbx_seq_one_letter_code
_entity_poly.pdbx_strand_id
1 'polypeptide(L)'
;MAAGSHHGGNRQDADMAELWPGQGGPSIDYISGPPDAAWNGAWPRSLCILGSTGSIGRSALAVVASHPQAFRIVGLACARQIERLAEQAVRWRPPYLAVLDEAAAAGLKKLLPQGYAPNILVGREGYARMAALSEASTVLSAQVGAAGLDGTLAAALAGKVICLANKESLVLAGDLVRRICACTGAVILPVDSEHNAIFQCLAGRGQEVKRLILTASGGPFRGRSREELRGITPAQALKHPNWSMGAKISIDSATLMNKGLEVIEAYHLYGTPAERIKVLVHPQSVIHSLVEFEDGTQLAQLGTADMRLAIANCLLWPRCLPVDVPPLDLTATALTFHEPDTEVFSCLDLARQSLAMRGGRCVVLNAANEAAVELFLEGRCAFLDIPRLIRAALKAHDASEPGHQPFCAPLEQGAAMPSDRMAALKSEAHTLAERLTRLDRQSRELVRTLARDGESAC
;
A
#
# COMPACT_ATOMS: atom_id res chain seq x y z
N MET A 1 53.55 22.89 -19.82
CA MET A 1 52.86 22.88 -18.52
C MET A 1 51.44 23.40 -18.75
N ALA A 2 50.51 22.48 -18.88
CA ALA A 2 49.10 22.84 -19.01
C ALA A 2 48.36 22.06 -17.91
N ALA A 3 47.77 22.81 -16.98
CA ALA A 3 47.01 22.29 -15.88
C ALA A 3 45.62 21.84 -16.37
N GLY A 4 45.34 20.55 -16.33
CA GLY A 4 44.04 20.01 -16.60
C GLY A 4 43.14 20.18 -15.36
N SER A 5 42.06 20.96 -15.51
CA SER A 5 40.98 21.06 -14.55
C SER A 5 40.12 19.79 -14.61
N HIS A 6 40.23 18.94 -13.62
CA HIS A 6 39.28 17.85 -13.40
C HIS A 6 37.95 18.43 -12.89
N HIS A 7 36.94 18.49 -13.75
CA HIS A 7 35.55 18.58 -13.37
C HIS A 7 35.11 17.17 -12.93
N GLY A 8 35.18 16.92 -11.65
CA GLY A 8 34.51 15.78 -11.01
C GLY A 8 33.01 16.05 -10.87
N GLY A 9 32.27 15.94 -11.99
CA GLY A 9 30.81 15.90 -11.95
C GLY A 9 30.35 14.54 -11.43
N ASN A 10 29.42 14.60 -10.55
CA ASN A 10 28.78 13.52 -9.78
C ASN A 10 28.29 12.38 -10.69
N ARG A 11 29.13 11.40 -11.01
CA ARG A 11 28.75 10.16 -11.73
C ARG A 11 27.94 9.18 -10.86
N GLN A 12 27.99 9.32 -9.53
CA GLN A 12 27.31 8.39 -8.62
C GLN A 12 25.77 8.54 -8.62
N ASP A 13 25.21 9.72 -8.85
CA ASP A 13 23.76 9.92 -8.81
C ASP A 13 23.05 9.55 -10.13
N ALA A 14 23.74 9.62 -11.26
CA ALA A 14 23.20 9.16 -12.55
C ALA A 14 23.19 7.63 -12.65
N ASP A 15 24.19 6.95 -12.10
CA ASP A 15 24.33 5.49 -12.15
C ASP A 15 23.26 4.74 -11.32
N MET A 16 22.71 5.34 -10.26
CA MET A 16 21.71 4.67 -9.42
C MET A 16 20.33 4.54 -10.10
N ALA A 17 19.96 5.48 -10.96
CA ALA A 17 18.72 5.39 -11.74
C ALA A 17 18.84 4.38 -12.90
N GLU A 18 20.04 4.24 -13.49
CA GLU A 18 20.32 3.27 -14.54
C GLU A 18 20.43 1.81 -14.02
N LEU A 19 20.69 1.63 -12.73
CA LEU A 19 20.84 0.32 -12.11
C LEU A 19 19.53 -0.29 -11.58
N TRP A 20 18.39 0.42 -11.71
CA TRP A 20 17.12 -0.13 -11.26
C TRP A 20 16.54 -1.07 -12.32
N PRO A 21 16.26 -2.35 -11.99
CA PRO A 21 15.74 -3.30 -12.96
C PRO A 21 14.44 -2.82 -13.60
N GLY A 22 14.36 -2.84 -14.93
CA GLY A 22 13.16 -2.46 -15.68
C GLY A 22 13.06 -1.01 -16.14
N GLN A 23 13.98 -0.14 -15.77
CA GLN A 23 14.12 1.17 -16.39
C GLN A 23 14.88 1.05 -17.72
N GLY A 24 14.20 0.76 -18.80
CA GLY A 24 14.82 0.68 -20.14
C GLY A 24 14.38 -0.50 -21.00
N GLY A 25 13.58 -1.42 -20.46
CA GLY A 25 12.94 -2.47 -21.25
C GLY A 25 11.53 -2.06 -21.71
N PRO A 26 11.09 -2.50 -22.90
CA PRO A 26 9.81 -2.06 -23.47
C PRO A 26 8.55 -2.59 -22.74
N SER A 27 8.68 -3.32 -21.63
CA SER A 27 7.56 -4.05 -21.01
C SER A 27 7.39 -3.92 -19.49
N ILE A 28 8.29 -3.24 -18.76
CA ILE A 28 8.21 -3.21 -17.28
C ILE A 28 8.36 -1.78 -16.78
N ASP A 29 7.24 -1.12 -16.44
CA ASP A 29 7.21 0.22 -15.85
C ASP A 29 7.18 0.11 -14.33
N TYR A 30 8.33 0.30 -13.69
CA TYR A 30 8.41 0.43 -12.24
C TYR A 30 7.90 1.80 -11.80
N ILE A 31 7.00 1.82 -10.80
CA ILE A 31 6.64 3.06 -10.09
C ILE A 31 7.24 3.10 -8.69
N SER A 32 7.81 1.97 -8.24
CA SER A 32 8.59 1.87 -7.02
C SER A 32 10.07 1.85 -7.36
N GLY A 33 10.71 2.99 -7.26
CA GLY A 33 12.13 3.19 -7.55
C GLY A 33 12.75 4.23 -6.64
N PRO A 34 14.08 4.44 -6.74
CA PRO A 34 14.73 5.52 -6.00
C PRO A 34 14.16 6.87 -6.43
N PRO A 35 13.80 7.75 -5.47
CA PRO A 35 13.49 9.14 -5.78
C PRO A 35 14.69 9.86 -6.41
N ASP A 36 14.44 11.00 -7.06
CA ASP A 36 15.47 11.80 -7.69
C ASP A 36 16.52 12.35 -6.71
N ALA A 37 17.65 12.84 -7.25
CA ALA A 37 18.74 13.37 -6.46
C ALA A 37 18.33 14.62 -5.66
N ALA A 38 17.40 15.44 -6.18
CA ALA A 38 16.94 16.64 -5.49
C ALA A 38 16.17 16.26 -4.22
N TRP A 39 15.28 15.27 -4.31
CA TRP A 39 14.58 14.75 -3.14
C TRP A 39 15.55 14.03 -2.19
N ASN A 40 16.45 13.18 -2.69
CA ASN A 40 17.43 12.47 -1.88
C ASN A 40 18.31 13.43 -1.05
N GLY A 41 18.70 14.58 -1.60
CA GLY A 41 19.50 15.62 -0.93
C GLY A 41 18.70 16.54 0.01
N ALA A 42 17.36 16.63 -0.13
CA ALA A 42 16.54 17.60 0.59
C ALA A 42 16.24 17.15 2.04
N TRP A 43 16.88 17.76 3.00
CA TRP A 43 16.65 17.53 4.44
C TRP A 43 16.45 18.86 5.18
N PRO A 44 15.57 18.98 6.21
CA PRO A 44 14.64 17.92 6.68
C PRO A 44 13.52 17.61 5.68
N ARG A 45 13.02 16.35 5.67
CA ARG A 45 11.87 15.93 4.86
C ARG A 45 10.60 16.63 5.34
N SER A 46 9.90 17.28 4.44
CA SER A 46 8.57 17.84 4.71
C SER A 46 7.49 16.79 4.46
N LEU A 47 6.77 16.40 5.52
CA LEU A 47 5.94 15.21 5.55
C LEU A 47 4.47 15.53 5.86
N CYS A 48 3.56 15.03 5.03
CA CYS A 48 2.14 14.86 5.35
C CYS A 48 1.83 13.41 5.68
N ILE A 49 1.07 13.15 6.73
CA ILE A 49 0.65 11.79 7.15
C ILE A 49 -0.86 11.68 7.08
N LEU A 50 -1.37 10.95 6.08
CA LEU A 50 -2.77 10.60 5.94
C LEU A 50 -3.04 9.35 6.77
N GLY A 51 -3.86 9.47 7.83
CA GLY A 51 -4.10 8.38 8.78
C GLY A 51 -3.10 8.36 9.95
N SER A 52 -2.68 9.51 10.45
CA SER A 52 -1.67 9.67 11.51
C SER A 52 -2.03 9.00 12.83
N THR A 53 -3.30 8.81 13.13
CA THR A 53 -3.80 8.20 14.36
C THR A 53 -3.88 6.67 14.30
N GLY A 54 -3.77 6.08 13.11
CA GLY A 54 -3.74 4.63 12.87
C GLY A 54 -2.41 3.98 13.31
N SER A 55 -2.30 2.67 13.16
CA SER A 55 -1.10 1.91 13.53
C SER A 55 0.14 2.40 12.78
N ILE A 56 0.08 2.48 11.45
CA ILE A 56 1.19 2.93 10.60
C ILE A 56 1.53 4.40 10.89
N GLY A 57 0.54 5.28 11.00
CA GLY A 57 0.77 6.69 11.31
C GLY A 57 1.46 6.91 12.65
N ARG A 58 1.09 6.14 13.67
CA ARG A 58 1.75 6.19 15.00
C ARG A 58 3.19 5.67 14.93
N SER A 59 3.40 4.56 14.22
CA SER A 59 4.76 4.03 14.01
C SER A 59 5.64 5.01 13.23
N ALA A 60 5.07 5.70 12.24
CA ALA A 60 5.78 6.76 11.51
C ALA A 60 6.14 7.95 12.42
N LEU A 61 5.22 8.39 13.25
CA LEU A 61 5.51 9.46 14.23
C LEU A 61 6.53 9.02 15.30
N ALA A 62 6.62 7.73 15.61
CA ALA A 62 7.70 7.20 16.47
C ALA A 62 9.06 7.28 15.76
N VAL A 63 9.15 6.92 14.48
CA VAL A 63 10.36 7.10 13.65
C VAL A 63 10.74 8.58 13.56
N VAL A 64 9.78 9.47 13.32
CA VAL A 64 10.00 10.93 13.30
C VAL A 64 10.54 11.43 14.66
N ALA A 65 10.00 10.90 15.76
CA ALA A 65 10.43 11.27 17.10
C ALA A 65 11.86 10.83 17.43
N SER A 66 12.31 9.71 16.86
CA SER A 66 13.70 9.23 17.02
C SER A 66 14.70 10.06 16.20
N HIS A 67 14.24 10.75 15.14
CA HIS A 67 15.07 11.54 14.23
C HIS A 67 14.49 12.94 13.97
N PRO A 68 14.27 13.77 15.00
CA PRO A 68 13.50 15.01 14.88
C PRO A 68 14.13 16.03 13.92
N GLN A 69 15.45 16.00 13.74
CA GLN A 69 16.15 16.88 12.80
C GLN A 69 16.00 16.47 11.33
N ALA A 70 15.54 15.24 11.08
CA ALA A 70 15.36 14.73 9.74
C ALA A 70 13.98 15.07 9.15
N PHE A 71 13.04 15.60 9.94
CA PHE A 71 11.65 15.77 9.51
C PHE A 71 11.04 17.10 9.92
N ARG A 72 10.16 17.59 9.07
CA ARG A 72 9.22 18.69 9.34
C ARG A 72 7.80 18.20 9.03
N ILE A 73 6.96 18.06 10.05
CA ILE A 73 5.56 17.67 9.84
C ILE A 73 4.79 18.88 9.30
N VAL A 74 4.24 18.72 8.09
CA VAL A 74 3.42 19.74 7.39
C VAL A 74 1.95 19.49 7.65
N GLY A 75 1.52 18.23 7.63
CA GLY A 75 0.10 17.89 7.81
C GLY A 75 -0.10 16.55 8.51
N LEU A 76 -1.13 16.48 9.35
CA LEU A 76 -1.61 15.27 10.00
C LEU A 76 -3.10 15.10 9.73
N ALA A 77 -3.52 13.88 9.38
CA ALA A 77 -4.91 13.57 9.09
C ALA A 77 -5.42 12.36 9.85
N CYS A 78 -6.66 12.43 10.32
CA CYS A 78 -7.41 11.29 10.82
C CYS A 78 -8.86 11.32 10.31
N ALA A 79 -9.59 10.20 10.47
CA ALA A 79 -11.03 10.20 10.22
C ALA A 79 -11.80 10.67 11.46
N ARG A 80 -11.81 9.88 12.52
CA ARG A 80 -12.69 10.08 13.69
C ARG A 80 -11.96 10.21 15.03
N GLN A 81 -10.68 9.84 15.11
CA GLN A 81 -9.91 9.88 16.37
C GLN A 81 -9.36 11.30 16.61
N ILE A 82 -10.23 12.27 16.78
CA ILE A 82 -9.87 13.70 16.90
C ILE A 82 -9.09 14.02 18.17
N GLU A 83 -9.32 13.31 19.28
CA GLU A 83 -8.59 13.45 20.52
C GLU A 83 -7.10 13.14 20.33
N ARG A 84 -6.83 11.98 19.70
CA ARG A 84 -5.46 11.58 19.38
C ARG A 84 -4.81 12.52 18.36
N LEU A 85 -5.58 12.99 17.37
CA LEU A 85 -5.07 13.98 16.42
C LEU A 85 -4.71 15.29 17.15
N ALA A 86 -5.50 15.73 18.12
CA ALA A 86 -5.19 16.92 18.93
C ALA A 86 -3.89 16.74 19.73
N GLU A 87 -3.69 15.58 20.37
CA GLU A 87 -2.43 15.26 21.06
C GLU A 87 -1.22 15.33 20.12
N GLN A 88 -1.35 14.72 18.92
CA GLN A 88 -0.31 14.79 17.90
C GLN A 88 -0.08 16.23 17.42
N ALA A 89 -1.15 16.99 17.21
CA ALA A 89 -1.09 18.39 16.78
C ALA A 89 -0.42 19.30 17.82
N VAL A 90 -0.66 19.08 19.09
CA VAL A 90 0.03 19.80 20.19
C VAL A 90 1.54 19.53 20.16
N ARG A 91 1.93 18.27 19.94
CA ARG A 91 3.33 17.86 19.93
C ARG A 91 4.10 18.36 18.69
N TRP A 92 3.51 18.22 17.50
CA TRP A 92 4.20 18.43 16.24
C TRP A 92 3.92 19.79 15.60
N ARG A 93 2.88 20.50 16.06
CA ARG A 93 2.48 21.83 15.56
C ARG A 93 2.41 21.95 14.04
N PRO A 94 1.78 20.98 13.30
CA PRO A 94 1.71 21.09 11.86
C PRO A 94 0.81 22.25 11.43
N PRO A 95 1.13 22.97 10.34
CA PRO A 95 0.27 24.04 9.83
C PRO A 95 -1.08 23.55 9.27
N TYR A 96 -1.19 22.25 8.94
CA TYR A 96 -2.41 21.67 8.39
C TYR A 96 -2.88 20.46 9.19
N LEU A 97 -4.18 20.38 9.42
CA LEU A 97 -4.87 19.19 9.94
C LEU A 97 -5.98 18.79 8.98
N ALA A 98 -6.30 17.50 8.84
CA ALA A 98 -7.44 17.07 8.05
C ALA A 98 -8.29 16.04 8.81
N VAL A 99 -9.60 16.16 8.69
CA VAL A 99 -10.60 15.32 9.37
C VAL A 99 -11.74 14.95 8.43
N LEU A 100 -12.55 13.96 8.83
CA LEU A 100 -13.57 13.35 7.99
C LEU A 100 -14.69 14.32 7.60
N ASP A 101 -15.18 15.14 8.55
CA ASP A 101 -16.37 15.97 8.39
C ASP A 101 -16.32 17.23 9.25
N GLU A 102 -17.30 18.11 9.07
CA GLU A 102 -17.39 19.37 9.82
C GLU A 102 -17.62 19.16 11.32
N ALA A 103 -18.27 18.08 11.73
CA ALA A 103 -18.47 17.76 13.14
C ALA A 103 -17.13 17.43 13.81
N ALA A 104 -16.30 16.62 13.15
CA ALA A 104 -14.93 16.32 13.59
C ALA A 104 -14.06 17.58 13.62
N ALA A 105 -14.18 18.48 12.62
CA ALA A 105 -13.45 19.74 12.58
C ALA A 105 -13.84 20.67 13.76
N ALA A 106 -15.14 20.80 14.04
CA ALA A 106 -15.63 21.59 15.16
C ALA A 106 -15.20 21.02 16.53
N GLY A 107 -15.23 19.66 16.66
CA GLY A 107 -14.72 18.96 17.84
C GLY A 107 -13.22 19.17 18.03
N LEU A 108 -12.41 19.00 16.96
CA LEU A 108 -10.97 19.18 17.00
C LEU A 108 -10.58 20.61 17.42
N LYS A 109 -11.23 21.65 16.89
CA LYS A 109 -10.98 23.04 17.26
C LYS A 109 -11.07 23.29 18.76
N LYS A 110 -11.99 22.62 19.45
CA LYS A 110 -12.17 22.75 20.90
C LYS A 110 -11.07 22.10 21.72
N LEU A 111 -10.35 21.12 21.12
CA LEU A 111 -9.26 20.37 21.76
C LEU A 111 -7.89 21.03 21.55
N LEU A 112 -7.78 21.96 20.59
CA LEU A 112 -6.51 22.62 20.32
C LEU A 112 -6.25 23.74 21.35
N PRO A 113 -4.96 23.92 21.76
CA PRO A 113 -4.60 24.94 22.72
C PRO A 113 -4.75 26.35 22.15
N GLN A 114 -5.03 27.31 23.01
CA GLN A 114 -5.07 28.73 22.67
C GLN A 114 -3.75 29.18 22.01
N GLY A 115 -3.84 29.96 20.92
CA GLY A 115 -2.68 30.43 20.16
C GLY A 115 -2.13 29.42 19.14
N TYR A 116 -2.79 28.29 18.94
CA TYR A 116 -2.48 27.38 17.85
C TYR A 116 -3.72 27.21 16.93
N ALA A 117 -3.65 27.81 15.74
CA ALA A 117 -4.74 27.83 14.77
C ALA A 117 -4.30 27.26 13.40
N PRO A 118 -4.19 25.93 13.29
CA PRO A 118 -3.85 25.29 12.02
C PRO A 118 -5.00 25.42 11.01
N ASN A 119 -4.68 25.29 9.72
CA ASN A 119 -5.70 25.12 8.68
C ASN A 119 -6.32 23.74 8.79
N ILE A 120 -7.61 23.67 9.13
CA ILE A 120 -8.34 22.40 9.21
C ILE A 120 -9.05 22.15 7.88
N LEU A 121 -8.65 21.11 7.19
CA LEU A 121 -9.19 20.62 5.92
C LEU A 121 -10.23 19.52 6.21
N VAL A 122 -11.32 19.47 5.45
CA VAL A 122 -12.46 18.60 5.77
C VAL A 122 -12.80 17.70 4.58
N GLY A 123 -13.14 16.45 4.87
CA GLY A 123 -13.68 15.49 3.93
C GLY A 123 -12.67 14.99 2.89
N ARG A 124 -13.20 14.33 1.86
CA ARG A 124 -12.39 13.75 0.76
C ARG A 124 -11.51 14.80 0.08
N GLU A 125 -12.09 15.94 -0.25
CA GLU A 125 -11.35 17.08 -0.81
C GLU A 125 -10.23 17.57 0.13
N GLY A 126 -10.51 17.61 1.42
CA GLY A 126 -9.55 18.01 2.44
C GLY A 126 -8.33 17.09 2.47
N TYR A 127 -8.54 15.78 2.41
CA TYR A 127 -7.44 14.80 2.36
C TYR A 127 -6.64 14.91 1.05
N ALA A 128 -7.32 15.03 -0.10
CA ALA A 128 -6.68 15.20 -1.39
C ALA A 128 -5.86 16.50 -1.45
N ARG A 129 -6.41 17.60 -0.94
CA ARG A 129 -5.71 18.89 -0.83
C ARG A 129 -4.47 18.79 0.06
N MET A 130 -4.55 18.10 1.21
CA MET A 130 -3.40 17.87 2.08
C MET A 130 -2.31 17.07 1.40
N ALA A 131 -2.68 16.02 0.64
CA ALA A 131 -1.74 15.19 -0.10
C ALA A 131 -1.01 15.95 -1.22
N ALA A 132 -1.63 17.01 -1.75
CA ALA A 132 -1.09 17.83 -2.86
C ALA A 132 -0.39 19.12 -2.40
N LEU A 133 -0.26 19.38 -1.09
CA LEU A 133 0.38 20.61 -0.58
C LEU A 133 1.78 20.79 -1.15
N SER A 134 2.08 21.99 -1.68
CA SER A 134 3.40 22.32 -2.22
C SER A 134 4.51 22.29 -1.16
N GLU A 135 4.16 22.59 0.09
CA GLU A 135 5.05 22.60 1.25
C GLU A 135 5.50 21.20 1.71
N ALA A 136 4.81 20.15 1.24
CA ALA A 136 5.16 18.77 1.54
C ALA A 136 5.84 18.10 0.35
N SER A 137 7.05 17.59 0.52
CA SER A 137 7.76 16.80 -0.48
C SER A 137 7.36 15.32 -0.45
N THR A 138 6.86 14.86 0.70
CA THR A 138 6.60 13.45 0.99
C THR A 138 5.21 13.27 1.60
N VAL A 139 4.49 12.25 1.16
CA VAL A 139 3.18 11.88 1.70
C VAL A 139 3.22 10.44 2.17
N LEU A 140 2.95 10.21 3.45
CA LEU A 140 2.66 8.87 3.96
C LEU A 140 1.16 8.61 3.80
N SER A 141 0.80 7.73 2.86
CA SER A 141 -0.58 7.30 2.64
C SER A 141 -0.90 6.06 3.49
N ALA A 142 -1.52 6.27 4.65
CA ALA A 142 -1.81 5.24 5.65
C ALA A 142 -3.29 5.20 6.08
N GLN A 143 -4.18 5.64 5.21
CA GLN A 143 -5.63 5.45 5.35
C GLN A 143 -5.99 3.99 5.04
N VAL A 144 -7.02 3.45 5.65
CA VAL A 144 -7.43 2.05 5.47
C VAL A 144 -8.46 1.93 4.35
N GLY A 145 -8.32 0.88 3.52
CA GLY A 145 -9.28 0.53 2.48
C GLY A 145 -9.37 1.56 1.35
N ALA A 146 -10.50 1.56 0.65
CA ALA A 146 -10.76 2.45 -0.50
C ALA A 146 -10.65 3.95 -0.18
N ALA A 147 -10.78 4.34 1.10
CA ALA A 147 -10.67 5.75 1.52
C ALA A 147 -9.29 6.38 1.28
N GLY A 148 -8.24 5.58 1.11
CA GLY A 148 -6.89 6.08 0.80
C GLY A 148 -6.68 6.49 -0.66
N LEU A 149 -7.58 6.10 -1.56
CA LEU A 149 -7.41 6.29 -3.01
C LEU A 149 -7.28 7.77 -3.40
N ASP A 150 -8.18 8.64 -2.93
CA ASP A 150 -8.17 10.06 -3.32
C ASP A 150 -6.88 10.76 -2.90
N GLY A 151 -6.40 10.48 -1.68
CA GLY A 151 -5.13 11.05 -1.19
C GLY A 151 -3.93 10.54 -1.98
N THR A 152 -3.91 9.26 -2.33
CA THR A 152 -2.84 8.65 -3.14
C THR A 152 -2.82 9.23 -4.57
N LEU A 153 -3.98 9.35 -5.22
CA LEU A 153 -4.09 9.95 -6.55
C LEU A 153 -3.68 11.43 -6.55
N ALA A 154 -4.12 12.20 -5.54
CA ALA A 154 -3.76 13.61 -5.41
C ALA A 154 -2.25 13.82 -5.20
N ALA A 155 -1.62 12.98 -4.38
CA ALA A 155 -0.17 12.99 -4.18
C ALA A 155 0.57 12.63 -5.47
N ALA A 156 0.12 11.61 -6.20
CA ALA A 156 0.71 11.21 -7.47
C ALA A 156 0.56 12.30 -8.55
N LEU A 157 -0.62 12.92 -8.68
CA LEU A 157 -0.86 14.04 -9.59
C LEU A 157 -0.02 15.29 -9.26
N ALA A 158 0.39 15.42 -8.00
CA ALA A 158 1.27 16.50 -7.55
C ALA A 158 2.77 16.15 -7.63
N GLY A 159 3.14 15.01 -8.22
CA GLY A 159 4.54 14.58 -8.40
C GLY A 159 5.28 14.30 -7.09
N LYS A 160 4.58 13.84 -6.04
CA LYS A 160 5.17 13.61 -4.71
C LYS A 160 5.90 12.27 -4.62
N VAL A 161 6.82 12.18 -3.65
CA VAL A 161 7.27 10.88 -3.15
C VAL A 161 6.22 10.37 -2.16
N ILE A 162 5.67 9.20 -2.44
CA ILE A 162 4.55 8.60 -1.71
C ILE A 162 5.06 7.37 -0.97
N CYS A 163 5.13 7.46 0.37
CA CYS A 163 5.32 6.29 1.22
C CYS A 163 3.96 5.58 1.35
N LEU A 164 3.73 4.54 0.55
CA LEU A 164 2.43 3.91 0.40
C LEU A 164 2.27 2.74 1.38
N ALA A 165 1.37 2.90 2.35
CA ALA A 165 0.91 1.84 3.25
C ALA A 165 -0.51 1.36 2.92
N ASN A 166 -1.25 2.10 2.08
CA ASN A 166 -2.59 1.76 1.62
C ASN A 166 -2.51 0.95 0.32
N LYS A 167 -2.32 -0.36 0.43
CA LYS A 167 -2.24 -1.27 -0.73
C LYS A 167 -3.50 -1.26 -1.58
N GLU A 168 -4.65 -1.01 -0.96
CA GLU A 168 -5.93 -0.97 -1.64
C GLU A 168 -5.98 0.09 -2.75
N SER A 169 -5.25 1.18 -2.64
CA SER A 169 -5.13 2.18 -3.71
C SER A 169 -4.57 1.59 -5.01
N LEU A 170 -3.58 0.69 -4.93
CA LEU A 170 -3.04 0.01 -6.11
C LEU A 170 -3.96 -1.13 -6.59
N VAL A 171 -4.64 -1.82 -5.68
CA VAL A 171 -5.63 -2.84 -6.03
C VAL A 171 -6.80 -2.23 -6.81
N LEU A 172 -7.28 -1.07 -6.37
CA LEU A 172 -8.40 -0.36 -6.99
C LEU A 172 -8.03 0.34 -8.31
N ALA A 173 -6.88 1.02 -8.33
CA ALA A 173 -6.52 1.98 -9.37
C ALA A 173 -5.05 1.88 -9.83
N GLY A 174 -4.43 0.71 -9.70
CA GLY A 174 -2.99 0.55 -9.96
C GLY A 174 -2.58 0.97 -11.37
N ASP A 175 -3.34 0.63 -12.42
CA ASP A 175 -3.06 1.07 -13.80
C ASP A 175 -3.11 2.61 -13.91
N LEU A 176 -4.08 3.27 -13.26
CA LEU A 176 -4.18 4.73 -13.24
C LEU A 176 -3.01 5.35 -12.47
N VAL A 177 -2.66 4.80 -11.30
CA VAL A 177 -1.53 5.29 -10.48
C VAL A 177 -0.22 5.17 -11.27
N ARG A 178 0.03 4.04 -11.94
CA ARG A 178 1.21 3.85 -12.81
C ARG A 178 1.27 4.91 -13.90
N ARG A 179 0.15 5.14 -14.57
CA ARG A 179 0.06 6.16 -15.62
C ARG A 179 0.33 7.56 -15.07
N ILE A 180 -0.24 7.92 -13.93
CA ILE A 180 -0.01 9.21 -13.31
C ILE A 180 1.46 9.35 -12.91
N CYS A 181 2.07 8.36 -12.26
CA CYS A 181 3.48 8.38 -11.87
C CYS A 181 4.41 8.57 -13.08
N ALA A 182 4.17 7.84 -14.17
CA ALA A 182 4.94 7.98 -15.40
C ALA A 182 4.84 9.37 -16.01
N CYS A 183 3.69 10.05 -15.85
CA CYS A 183 3.47 11.40 -16.37
C CYS A 183 4.02 12.51 -15.47
N THR A 184 4.01 12.31 -14.15
CA THR A 184 4.31 13.38 -13.17
C THR A 184 5.68 13.24 -12.53
N GLY A 185 6.33 12.09 -12.71
CA GLY A 185 7.56 11.76 -11.99
C GLY A 185 7.33 11.40 -10.51
N ALA A 186 6.07 11.20 -10.07
CA ALA A 186 5.79 10.71 -8.74
C ALA A 186 6.38 9.32 -8.53
N VAL A 187 6.91 9.07 -7.33
CA VAL A 187 7.56 7.80 -6.96
C VAL A 187 6.85 7.20 -5.76
N ILE A 188 6.66 5.88 -5.77
CA ILE A 188 6.10 5.16 -4.63
C ILE A 188 7.19 4.39 -3.90
N LEU A 189 7.37 4.70 -2.61
CA LEU A 189 8.15 3.91 -1.67
C LEU A 189 7.20 3.01 -0.89
N PRO A 190 7.28 1.69 -1.04
CA PRO A 190 6.32 0.77 -0.43
C PRO A 190 6.58 0.61 1.07
N VAL A 191 5.56 0.86 1.87
CA VAL A 191 5.61 0.70 3.34
C VAL A 191 5.23 -0.71 3.77
N ASP A 192 4.43 -1.42 2.97
CA ASP A 192 4.14 -2.82 3.24
C ASP A 192 5.44 -3.63 3.31
N SER A 193 5.60 -4.46 4.34
CA SER A 193 6.90 -5.06 4.69
C SER A 193 7.48 -5.92 3.58
N GLU A 194 6.64 -6.68 2.89
CA GLU A 194 7.04 -7.57 1.80
C GLU A 194 7.50 -6.79 0.57
N HIS A 195 6.80 -5.73 0.23
CA HIS A 195 7.17 -4.87 -0.90
C HIS A 195 8.39 -4.01 -0.55
N ASN A 196 8.48 -3.51 0.67
CA ASN A 196 9.68 -2.80 1.13
C ASN A 196 10.92 -3.71 1.07
N ALA A 197 10.77 -5.00 1.41
CA ALA A 197 11.83 -5.98 1.29
C ALA A 197 12.29 -6.16 -0.17
N ILE A 198 11.34 -6.27 -1.11
CA ILE A 198 11.64 -6.33 -2.54
C ILE A 198 12.36 -5.06 -3.00
N PHE A 199 11.86 -3.87 -2.61
CA PHE A 199 12.51 -2.60 -2.91
C PHE A 199 13.97 -2.56 -2.45
N GLN A 200 14.25 -3.01 -1.23
CA GLN A 200 15.61 -3.07 -0.69
C GLN A 200 16.49 -4.08 -1.44
N CYS A 201 15.95 -5.25 -1.84
CA CYS A 201 16.68 -6.24 -2.62
C CYS A 201 17.00 -5.78 -4.04
N LEU A 202 16.18 -4.91 -4.62
CA LEU A 202 16.38 -4.35 -5.97
C LEU A 202 17.32 -3.14 -5.97
N ALA A 203 17.44 -2.42 -4.86
CA ALA A 203 18.22 -1.19 -4.77
C ALA A 203 19.69 -1.40 -5.18
N GLY A 204 20.18 -0.62 -6.15
CA GLY A 204 21.55 -0.68 -6.65
C GLY A 204 21.89 -1.93 -7.47
N ARG A 205 20.90 -2.64 -7.99
CA ARG A 205 21.08 -3.85 -8.81
C ARG A 205 20.68 -3.59 -10.25
N GLY A 206 21.62 -3.88 -11.17
CA GLY A 206 21.37 -3.88 -12.62
C GLY A 206 21.03 -5.25 -13.21
N GLN A 207 20.85 -6.28 -12.37
CA GLN A 207 20.56 -7.65 -12.80
C GLN A 207 19.09 -7.80 -13.20
N GLU A 208 18.83 -8.60 -14.22
CA GLU A 208 17.45 -8.92 -14.63
C GLU A 208 16.75 -9.79 -13.59
N VAL A 209 15.54 -9.38 -13.23
CA VAL A 209 14.69 -10.08 -12.25
C VAL A 209 13.96 -11.22 -12.94
N LYS A 210 14.19 -12.44 -12.48
CA LYS A 210 13.50 -13.64 -12.93
C LYS A 210 12.13 -13.75 -12.27
N ARG A 211 12.07 -13.57 -10.94
CA ARG A 211 10.80 -13.56 -10.20
C ARG A 211 10.90 -12.83 -8.87
N LEU A 212 9.75 -12.35 -8.40
CA LEU A 212 9.55 -11.85 -7.05
C LEU A 212 8.97 -12.98 -6.19
N ILE A 213 9.39 -13.08 -4.93
CA ILE A 213 8.93 -14.10 -4.00
C ILE A 213 8.41 -13.38 -2.74
N LEU A 214 7.08 -13.31 -2.62
CA LEU A 214 6.40 -12.77 -1.46
C LEU A 214 6.31 -13.85 -0.38
N THR A 215 6.73 -13.55 0.84
CA THR A 215 6.52 -14.44 1.98
C THR A 215 5.21 -14.13 2.69
N ALA A 216 4.61 -15.12 3.30
CA ALA A 216 3.39 -15.02 4.09
C ALA A 216 3.57 -15.77 5.42
N SER A 217 3.02 -15.26 6.53
CA SER A 217 2.98 -16.04 7.78
C SER A 217 2.13 -17.32 7.68
N GLY A 218 1.22 -17.35 6.72
CA GLY A 218 0.19 -18.39 6.57
C GLY A 218 -1.03 -18.18 7.44
N GLY A 219 -1.04 -17.12 8.26
CA GLY A 219 -2.15 -16.78 9.16
C GLY A 219 -2.31 -17.73 10.36
N PRO A 220 -3.31 -17.51 11.23
CA PRO A 220 -3.53 -18.28 12.45
C PRO A 220 -4.07 -19.69 12.20
N PHE A 221 -4.52 -20.00 10.97
CA PHE A 221 -5.17 -21.28 10.66
C PHE A 221 -4.36 -22.17 9.72
N ARG A 222 -3.11 -21.84 9.50
CA ARG A 222 -2.20 -22.64 8.67
C ARG A 222 -2.20 -24.11 9.09
N GLY A 223 -2.35 -25.03 8.12
CA GLY A 223 -2.38 -26.48 8.32
C GLY A 223 -3.70 -27.03 8.82
N ARG A 224 -4.75 -26.20 8.99
CA ARG A 224 -6.10 -26.68 9.31
C ARG A 224 -6.85 -27.11 8.05
N SER A 225 -7.63 -28.16 8.18
CA SER A 225 -8.56 -28.62 7.15
C SER A 225 -9.77 -27.67 7.05
N ARG A 226 -10.49 -27.75 5.94
CA ARG A 226 -11.74 -27.01 5.75
C ARG A 226 -12.80 -27.32 6.80
N GLU A 227 -12.85 -28.57 7.29
CA GLU A 227 -13.75 -28.99 8.37
C GLU A 227 -13.47 -28.24 9.67
N GLU A 228 -12.20 -28.10 10.04
CA GLU A 228 -11.79 -27.39 11.26
C GLU A 228 -12.02 -25.88 11.18
N LEU A 229 -12.24 -25.35 9.99
CA LEU A 229 -12.53 -23.92 9.77
C LEU A 229 -14.02 -23.56 9.88
N ARG A 230 -14.95 -24.54 9.94
CA ARG A 230 -16.40 -24.27 9.96
C ARG A 230 -16.86 -23.48 11.19
N GLY A 231 -16.23 -23.67 12.33
CA GLY A 231 -16.64 -23.03 13.59
C GLY A 231 -15.73 -21.86 14.03
N ILE A 232 -14.93 -21.30 13.13
CA ILE A 232 -14.00 -20.21 13.47
C ILE A 232 -14.76 -18.94 13.83
N THR A 233 -14.43 -18.39 14.99
CA THR A 233 -14.97 -17.14 15.49
C THR A 233 -14.07 -15.94 15.13
N PRO A 234 -14.62 -14.71 15.08
CA PRO A 234 -13.81 -13.50 14.91
C PRO A 234 -12.65 -13.39 15.91
N ALA A 235 -12.89 -13.71 17.17
CA ALA A 235 -11.86 -13.66 18.22
C ALA A 235 -10.67 -14.60 17.95
N GLN A 236 -10.90 -15.76 17.32
CA GLN A 236 -9.84 -16.68 16.91
C GLN A 236 -9.08 -16.15 15.69
N ALA A 237 -9.80 -15.60 14.70
CA ALA A 237 -9.21 -15.10 13.46
C ALA A 237 -8.38 -13.82 13.66
N LEU A 238 -8.67 -13.03 14.70
CA LEU A 238 -7.91 -11.85 15.08
C LEU A 238 -6.57 -12.15 15.79
N LYS A 239 -6.32 -13.39 16.20
CA LYS A 239 -5.07 -13.79 16.87
C LYS A 239 -3.99 -14.14 15.86
N HIS A 240 -3.34 -13.11 15.29
CA HIS A 240 -2.21 -13.34 14.39
C HIS A 240 -0.97 -13.82 15.17
N PRO A 241 -0.20 -14.82 14.68
CA PRO A 241 0.91 -15.41 15.44
C PRO A 241 2.09 -14.46 15.66
N ASN A 242 2.42 -13.59 14.69
CA ASN A 242 3.66 -12.81 14.69
C ASN A 242 3.44 -11.29 14.73
N TRP A 243 2.28 -10.79 14.24
CA TRP A 243 2.03 -9.37 14.07
C TRP A 243 0.86 -8.89 14.92
N SER A 244 1.00 -7.71 15.51
CA SER A 244 -0.13 -6.98 16.09
C SER A 244 -0.71 -6.03 15.05
N MET A 245 -1.84 -6.40 14.46
CA MET A 245 -2.43 -5.73 13.30
C MET A 245 -3.87 -5.29 13.57
N GLY A 246 -4.39 -4.43 12.67
CA GLY A 246 -5.81 -4.07 12.66
C GLY A 246 -6.72 -5.25 12.30
N ALA A 247 -8.01 -5.15 12.64
CA ALA A 247 -8.95 -6.25 12.47
C ALA A 247 -9.05 -6.74 11.01
N LYS A 248 -9.23 -5.82 10.04
CA LYS A 248 -9.38 -6.17 8.62
C LYS A 248 -8.19 -6.99 8.11
N ILE A 249 -6.97 -6.49 8.28
CA ILE A 249 -5.76 -7.16 7.77
C ILE A 249 -5.48 -8.48 8.49
N SER A 250 -5.92 -8.65 9.76
CA SER A 250 -5.81 -9.94 10.47
C SER A 250 -6.70 -11.00 9.83
N ILE A 251 -7.94 -10.66 9.46
CA ILE A 251 -8.83 -11.58 8.73
C ILE A 251 -8.29 -11.85 7.33
N ASP A 252 -7.78 -10.83 6.62
CA ASP A 252 -7.15 -11.01 5.31
C ASP A 252 -5.93 -11.94 5.37
N SER A 253 -5.14 -11.87 6.45
CA SER A 253 -4.04 -12.81 6.69
C SER A 253 -4.56 -14.23 6.92
N ALA A 254 -5.65 -14.39 7.72
CA ALA A 254 -6.25 -15.66 8.02
C ALA A 254 -6.85 -16.37 6.79
N THR A 255 -7.30 -15.62 5.79
CA THR A 255 -7.89 -16.12 4.53
C THR A 255 -6.89 -16.22 3.38
N LEU A 256 -5.64 -15.77 3.56
CA LEU A 256 -4.64 -15.50 2.52
C LEU A 256 -5.06 -14.40 1.52
N MET A 257 -6.13 -13.65 1.77
CA MET A 257 -6.50 -12.50 0.94
C MET A 257 -5.44 -11.40 1.01
N ASN A 258 -4.84 -11.15 2.19
CA ASN A 258 -3.77 -10.16 2.31
C ASN A 258 -2.67 -10.41 1.29
N LYS A 259 -2.24 -11.67 1.17
CA LYS A 259 -1.22 -12.06 0.19
C LYS A 259 -1.72 -11.97 -1.26
N GLY A 260 -3.01 -12.21 -1.48
CA GLY A 260 -3.64 -11.96 -2.78
C GLY A 260 -3.60 -10.49 -3.19
N LEU A 261 -3.93 -9.57 -2.28
CA LEU A 261 -3.85 -8.12 -2.50
C LEU A 261 -2.39 -7.69 -2.74
N GLU A 262 -1.45 -8.27 -2.03
CA GLU A 262 -0.02 -8.01 -2.20
C GLU A 262 0.54 -8.49 -3.55
N VAL A 263 0.04 -9.58 -4.11
CA VAL A 263 0.37 -9.99 -5.49
C VAL A 263 -0.06 -8.91 -6.49
N ILE A 264 -1.26 -8.35 -6.32
CA ILE A 264 -1.77 -7.26 -7.16
C ILE A 264 -0.91 -6.00 -6.97
N GLU A 265 -0.55 -5.67 -5.73
CA GLU A 265 0.31 -4.54 -5.40
C GLU A 265 1.71 -4.69 -6.02
N ALA A 266 2.36 -5.85 -5.90
CA ALA A 266 3.66 -6.14 -6.49
C ALA A 266 3.65 -5.99 -8.01
N TYR A 267 2.58 -6.48 -8.66
CA TYR A 267 2.38 -6.30 -10.10
C TYR A 267 2.41 -4.82 -10.50
N HIS A 268 1.72 -3.97 -9.75
CA HIS A 268 1.66 -2.54 -10.06
C HIS A 268 2.94 -1.79 -9.66
N LEU A 269 3.55 -2.10 -8.53
CA LEU A 269 4.77 -1.45 -8.05
C LEU A 269 5.97 -1.72 -8.96
N TYR A 270 6.14 -2.98 -9.37
CA TYR A 270 7.35 -3.46 -10.03
C TYR A 270 7.14 -3.82 -11.50
N GLY A 271 5.91 -3.68 -12.04
CA GLY A 271 5.62 -4.07 -13.41
C GLY A 271 5.86 -5.56 -13.73
N THR A 272 6.07 -6.38 -12.70
CA THR A 272 6.39 -7.80 -12.85
C THR A 272 5.14 -8.59 -13.23
N PRO A 273 5.15 -9.40 -14.31
CA PRO A 273 4.03 -10.25 -14.67
C PRO A 273 3.58 -11.14 -13.51
N ALA A 274 2.27 -11.36 -13.37
CA ALA A 274 1.68 -12.09 -12.24
C ALA A 274 2.26 -13.51 -12.09
N GLU A 275 2.63 -14.15 -13.21
CA GLU A 275 3.23 -15.49 -13.28
C GLU A 275 4.66 -15.52 -12.69
N ARG A 276 5.31 -14.37 -12.63
CA ARG A 276 6.63 -14.19 -12.04
C ARG A 276 6.58 -13.74 -10.57
N ILE A 277 5.37 -13.66 -9.97
CA ILE A 277 5.19 -13.33 -8.55
C ILE A 277 4.80 -14.61 -7.81
N LYS A 278 5.79 -15.24 -7.16
CA LYS A 278 5.60 -16.44 -6.33
C LYS A 278 5.21 -16.06 -4.91
N VAL A 279 4.40 -16.88 -4.27
CA VAL A 279 4.08 -16.79 -2.84
C VAL A 279 4.66 -18.00 -2.12
N LEU A 280 5.33 -17.79 -0.99
CA LEU A 280 5.76 -18.84 -0.08
C LEU A 280 5.25 -18.55 1.33
N VAL A 281 4.82 -19.59 2.04
CA VAL A 281 4.48 -19.49 3.45
C VAL A 281 5.76 -19.64 4.26
N HIS A 282 6.11 -18.60 5.03
CA HIS A 282 7.24 -18.52 5.95
C HIS A 282 6.74 -18.18 7.35
N PRO A 283 6.44 -19.19 8.18
CA PRO A 283 5.74 -19.01 9.44
C PRO A 283 6.44 -18.10 10.43
N GLN A 284 7.77 -18.05 10.40
CA GLN A 284 8.57 -17.27 11.33
C GLN A 284 8.53 -15.76 11.02
N SER A 285 8.14 -15.38 9.80
CA SER A 285 8.07 -13.98 9.34
C SER A 285 9.37 -13.18 9.56
N VAL A 286 10.52 -13.85 9.49
CA VAL A 286 11.86 -13.27 9.59
C VAL A 286 12.33 -12.76 8.23
N ILE A 287 12.12 -13.55 7.18
CA ILE A 287 12.33 -13.13 5.79
C ILE A 287 11.04 -12.50 5.30
N HIS A 288 11.12 -11.21 4.95
CA HIS A 288 9.93 -10.46 4.53
C HIS A 288 9.62 -10.63 3.04
N SER A 289 10.62 -10.78 2.18
CA SER A 289 10.49 -11.21 0.77
C SER A 289 11.86 -11.52 0.19
N LEU A 290 11.86 -12.10 -1.04
CA LEU A 290 13.05 -12.41 -1.80
C LEU A 290 12.88 -11.97 -3.27
N VAL A 291 14.01 -11.72 -3.93
CA VAL A 291 14.11 -11.53 -5.38
C VAL A 291 15.02 -12.59 -5.94
N GLU A 292 14.56 -13.32 -6.96
CA GLU A 292 15.36 -14.25 -7.74
C GLU A 292 15.76 -13.58 -9.05
N PHE A 293 17.03 -13.60 -9.36
CA PHE A 293 17.62 -13.04 -10.59
C PHE A 293 17.82 -14.11 -11.65
N GLU A 294 18.03 -13.72 -12.92
CA GLU A 294 18.20 -14.65 -14.05
C GLU A 294 19.42 -15.54 -13.92
N ASP A 295 20.47 -15.11 -13.18
CA ASP A 295 21.65 -15.93 -12.86
C ASP A 295 21.39 -17.01 -11.80
N GLY A 296 20.17 -17.09 -11.25
CA GLY A 296 19.78 -18.01 -10.19
C GLY A 296 20.08 -17.52 -8.78
N THR A 297 20.73 -16.38 -8.61
CA THR A 297 20.96 -15.77 -7.29
C THR A 297 19.65 -15.32 -6.67
N GLN A 298 19.49 -15.52 -5.36
CA GLN A 298 18.36 -14.99 -4.60
C GLN A 298 18.85 -14.04 -3.51
N LEU A 299 18.21 -12.89 -3.40
CA LEU A 299 18.42 -11.95 -2.32
C LEU A 299 17.17 -11.89 -1.44
N ALA A 300 17.38 -11.89 -0.15
CA ALA A 300 16.33 -11.80 0.85
C ALA A 300 16.58 -10.64 1.81
N GLN A 301 15.53 -9.91 2.14
CA GLN A 301 15.58 -8.95 3.24
C GLN A 301 15.03 -9.63 4.50
N LEU A 302 15.80 -9.54 5.58
CA LEU A 302 15.48 -10.10 6.89
C LEU A 302 15.34 -8.99 7.92
N GLY A 303 14.42 -9.18 8.86
CA GLY A 303 14.22 -8.25 9.98
C GLY A 303 13.25 -8.82 11.02
N THR A 304 13.22 -8.18 12.18
CA THR A 304 12.14 -8.42 13.16
C THR A 304 10.80 -7.94 12.58
N ALA A 305 9.71 -8.59 13.00
CA ALA A 305 8.36 -8.24 12.57
C ALA A 305 7.90 -6.90 13.21
N ASP A 306 8.47 -5.80 12.74
CA ASP A 306 8.18 -4.44 13.21
C ASP A 306 8.09 -3.46 12.03
N MET A 307 6.90 -2.87 11.86
CA MET A 307 6.65 -1.94 10.75
C MET A 307 7.54 -0.68 10.78
N ARG A 308 8.13 -0.34 11.92
CA ARG A 308 9.05 0.81 12.02
C ARG A 308 10.28 0.64 11.12
N LEU A 309 10.70 -0.59 10.83
CA LEU A 309 11.83 -0.85 9.91
C LEU A 309 11.48 -0.43 8.48
N ALA A 310 10.37 -0.91 7.94
CA ALA A 310 9.93 -0.56 6.59
C ALA A 310 9.56 0.92 6.47
N ILE A 311 8.88 1.47 7.49
CA ILE A 311 8.54 2.91 7.55
C ILE A 311 9.82 3.76 7.58
N ALA A 312 10.80 3.41 8.40
CA ALA A 312 12.06 4.13 8.48
C ALA A 312 12.83 4.06 7.16
N ASN A 313 12.87 2.89 6.51
CA ASN A 313 13.48 2.75 5.20
C ASN A 313 12.85 3.72 4.18
N CYS A 314 11.52 3.82 4.11
CA CYS A 314 10.84 4.76 3.21
C CYS A 314 11.10 6.22 3.57
N LEU A 315 10.93 6.60 4.85
CA LEU A 315 11.00 7.99 5.27
C LEU A 315 12.43 8.56 5.28
N LEU A 316 13.42 7.71 5.57
CA LEU A 316 14.83 8.09 5.68
C LEU A 316 15.65 7.80 4.41
N TRP A 317 15.07 7.15 3.39
CA TRP A 317 15.77 6.84 2.14
C TRP A 317 16.53 8.05 1.58
N PRO A 318 17.77 7.93 1.07
CA PRO A 318 18.57 6.69 1.02
C PRO A 318 19.40 6.42 2.30
N ARG A 319 19.17 7.18 3.38
CA ARG A 319 19.90 7.02 4.65
C ARG A 319 19.37 5.82 5.42
N CYS A 320 20.28 5.05 6.00
CA CYS A 320 19.96 3.99 6.95
C CYS A 320 20.35 4.47 8.35
N LEU A 321 19.37 4.92 9.12
CA LEU A 321 19.58 5.40 10.49
C LEU A 321 19.04 4.40 11.50
N PRO A 322 19.55 4.39 12.75
CA PRO A 322 19.09 3.45 13.77
C PRO A 322 17.59 3.54 14.03
N VAL A 323 16.94 2.41 14.18
CA VAL A 323 15.54 2.28 14.61
C VAL A 323 15.52 1.53 15.92
N ASP A 324 14.76 2.04 16.89
CA ASP A 324 14.62 1.40 18.21
C ASP A 324 13.73 0.17 18.14
N VAL A 325 14.28 -0.93 17.61
CA VAL A 325 13.65 -2.25 17.53
C VAL A 325 14.62 -3.31 18.03
N PRO A 326 14.12 -4.41 18.63
CA PRO A 326 14.99 -5.51 19.04
C PRO A 326 15.81 -6.06 17.88
N PRO A 327 17.10 -6.38 18.05
CA PRO A 327 17.89 -6.99 16.98
C PRO A 327 17.34 -8.37 16.64
N LEU A 328 17.49 -8.75 15.37
CA LEU A 328 17.13 -10.08 14.91
C LEU A 328 18.18 -11.09 15.38
N ASP A 329 17.74 -12.16 16.07
CA ASP A 329 18.58 -13.31 16.43
C ASP A 329 18.28 -14.48 15.48
N LEU A 330 19.20 -14.76 14.56
CA LEU A 330 19.08 -15.86 13.60
C LEU A 330 19.32 -17.24 14.23
N THR A 331 19.80 -17.30 15.48
CA THR A 331 20.02 -18.56 16.19
C THR A 331 18.78 -19.02 16.95
N ALA A 332 17.79 -18.13 17.14
CA ALA A 332 16.60 -18.38 17.94
C ALA A 332 15.63 -19.38 17.29
N THR A 333 15.61 -19.50 15.95
CA THR A 333 14.66 -20.38 15.26
C THR A 333 15.17 -20.80 13.87
N ALA A 334 14.75 -21.99 13.44
CA ALA A 334 14.95 -22.44 12.06
C ALA A 334 13.98 -21.71 11.11
N LEU A 335 14.46 -21.33 9.94
CA LEU A 335 13.66 -20.72 8.89
C LEU A 335 13.09 -21.80 7.98
N THR A 336 11.77 -21.83 7.82
CA THR A 336 11.07 -22.83 7.00
C THR A 336 10.19 -22.18 5.97
N PHE A 337 10.01 -22.85 4.82
CA PHE A 337 9.19 -22.38 3.72
C PHE A 337 8.28 -23.49 3.22
N HIS A 338 7.04 -23.16 2.89
CA HIS A 338 6.03 -24.07 2.38
C HIS A 338 5.27 -23.42 1.22
N GLU A 339 4.71 -24.24 0.35
CA GLU A 339 3.74 -23.75 -0.64
C GLU A 339 2.43 -23.34 0.08
N PRO A 340 1.74 -22.29 -0.40
CA PRO A 340 0.44 -21.92 0.14
C PRO A 340 -0.61 -22.96 -0.19
N ASP A 341 -1.46 -23.31 0.78
CA ASP A 341 -2.61 -24.18 0.58
C ASP A 341 -3.79 -23.37 -0.01
N THR A 342 -3.89 -23.31 -1.32
CA THR A 342 -4.94 -22.56 -2.01
C THR A 342 -6.25 -23.35 -2.18
N GLU A 343 -6.25 -24.66 -1.89
CA GLU A 343 -7.47 -25.46 -1.86
C GLU A 343 -8.33 -25.09 -0.66
N VAL A 344 -7.70 -24.96 0.51
CA VAL A 344 -8.34 -24.53 1.75
C VAL A 344 -8.54 -23.02 1.78
N PHE A 345 -7.52 -22.22 1.41
CA PHE A 345 -7.50 -20.76 1.47
C PHE A 345 -7.56 -20.14 0.07
N SER A 346 -8.72 -20.22 -0.56
CA SER A 346 -8.90 -19.87 -1.99
C SER A 346 -8.83 -18.36 -2.32
N CYS A 347 -8.72 -17.47 -1.34
CA CYS A 347 -8.68 -16.02 -1.58
C CYS A 347 -7.45 -15.58 -2.37
N LEU A 348 -6.29 -16.25 -2.20
CA LEU A 348 -5.10 -15.99 -2.99
C LEU A 348 -5.34 -16.23 -4.49
N ASP A 349 -5.98 -17.34 -4.83
CA ASP A 349 -6.30 -17.67 -6.24
C ASP A 349 -7.37 -16.75 -6.81
N LEU A 350 -8.37 -16.33 -6.02
CA LEU A 350 -9.37 -15.34 -6.45
C LEU A 350 -8.69 -14.01 -6.81
N ALA A 351 -7.69 -13.58 -6.04
CA ALA A 351 -6.94 -12.37 -6.32
C ALA A 351 -6.10 -12.49 -7.60
N ARG A 352 -5.38 -13.61 -7.79
CA ARG A 352 -4.62 -13.89 -9.01
C ARG A 352 -5.50 -13.90 -10.26
N GLN A 353 -6.65 -14.58 -10.19
CA GLN A 353 -7.62 -14.61 -11.28
C GLN A 353 -8.17 -13.20 -11.58
N SER A 354 -8.45 -12.40 -10.55
CA SER A 354 -8.95 -11.04 -10.73
C SER A 354 -7.93 -10.15 -11.41
N LEU A 355 -6.65 -10.28 -11.06
CA LEU A 355 -5.56 -9.56 -11.72
C LEU A 355 -5.39 -9.97 -13.19
N ALA A 356 -5.44 -11.27 -13.47
CA ALA A 356 -5.29 -11.81 -14.83
C ALA A 356 -6.44 -11.39 -15.77
N MET A 357 -7.67 -11.40 -15.27
CA MET A 357 -8.87 -11.06 -16.05
C MET A 357 -9.12 -9.55 -16.19
N ARG A 358 -8.53 -8.71 -15.31
CA ARG A 358 -8.67 -7.23 -15.35
C ARG A 358 -10.12 -6.72 -15.25
N GLY A 359 -10.47 -5.63 -15.93
CA GLY A 359 -11.85 -5.18 -16.16
C GLY A 359 -12.64 -4.82 -14.88
N GLY A 360 -12.00 -4.24 -13.87
CA GLY A 360 -12.68 -3.88 -12.61
C GLY A 360 -12.75 -5.01 -11.58
N ARG A 361 -12.36 -6.24 -11.94
CA ARG A 361 -12.42 -7.38 -11.02
C ARG A 361 -11.62 -7.18 -9.73
N CYS A 362 -10.48 -6.48 -9.77
CA CYS A 362 -9.72 -6.16 -8.56
C CYS A 362 -10.49 -5.21 -7.63
N VAL A 363 -11.28 -4.28 -8.19
CA VAL A 363 -12.17 -3.41 -7.40
C VAL A 363 -13.26 -4.24 -6.72
N VAL A 364 -13.92 -5.11 -7.50
CA VAL A 364 -14.97 -6.01 -6.98
C VAL A 364 -14.41 -6.96 -5.92
N LEU A 365 -13.24 -7.55 -6.16
CA LEU A 365 -12.53 -8.41 -5.21
C LEU A 365 -12.33 -7.69 -3.86
N ASN A 366 -11.73 -6.49 -3.91
CA ASN A 366 -11.44 -5.72 -2.70
C ASN A 366 -12.72 -5.30 -1.97
N ALA A 367 -13.70 -4.75 -2.70
CA ALA A 367 -14.97 -4.31 -2.12
C ALA A 367 -15.76 -5.46 -1.50
N ALA A 368 -15.81 -6.61 -2.19
CA ALA A 368 -16.46 -7.81 -1.69
C ALA A 368 -15.76 -8.37 -0.47
N ASN A 369 -14.42 -8.38 -0.48
CA ASN A 369 -13.63 -8.80 0.67
C ASN A 369 -13.88 -7.92 1.90
N GLU A 370 -13.82 -6.59 1.74
CA GLU A 370 -14.05 -5.67 2.85
C GLU A 370 -15.47 -5.84 3.45
N ALA A 371 -16.49 -5.98 2.59
CA ALA A 371 -17.86 -6.20 3.04
C ALA A 371 -18.04 -7.56 3.73
N ALA A 372 -17.43 -8.63 3.19
CA ALA A 372 -17.50 -9.96 3.80
C ALA A 372 -16.76 -10.03 5.14
N VAL A 373 -15.61 -9.37 5.25
CA VAL A 373 -14.84 -9.25 6.50
C VAL A 373 -15.64 -8.47 7.57
N GLU A 374 -16.30 -7.38 7.19
CA GLU A 374 -17.18 -6.61 8.07
C GLU A 374 -18.31 -7.50 8.62
N LEU A 375 -19.03 -8.21 7.74
CA LEU A 375 -20.08 -9.15 8.12
C LEU A 375 -19.58 -10.27 9.04
N PHE A 376 -18.40 -10.82 8.78
CA PHE A 376 -17.78 -11.83 9.64
C PHE A 376 -17.46 -11.28 11.02
N LEU A 377 -16.87 -10.08 11.10
CA LEU A 377 -16.54 -9.43 12.38
C LEU A 377 -17.79 -9.09 13.20
N GLU A 378 -18.91 -8.81 12.54
CA GLU A 378 -20.24 -8.61 13.14
C GLU A 378 -20.96 -9.92 13.51
N GLY A 379 -20.39 -11.09 13.19
CA GLY A 379 -20.99 -12.40 13.41
C GLY A 379 -22.17 -12.73 12.48
N ARG A 380 -22.29 -12.06 11.35
CA ARG A 380 -23.37 -12.18 10.35
C ARG A 380 -23.06 -13.10 9.19
N CYS A 381 -21.86 -13.65 9.13
CA CYS A 381 -21.49 -14.75 8.24
C CYS A 381 -20.38 -15.59 8.88
N ALA A 382 -20.20 -16.82 8.41
CA ALA A 382 -19.14 -17.70 8.86
C ALA A 382 -17.80 -17.38 8.17
N PHE A 383 -16.67 -17.82 8.73
CA PHE A 383 -15.35 -17.64 8.16
C PHE A 383 -15.23 -18.14 6.71
N LEU A 384 -15.79 -19.32 6.43
CA LEU A 384 -15.79 -19.92 5.10
C LEU A 384 -16.75 -19.23 4.11
N ASP A 385 -17.63 -18.35 4.57
CA ASP A 385 -18.49 -17.56 3.70
C ASP A 385 -17.70 -16.41 3.03
N ILE A 386 -16.62 -15.94 3.63
CA ILE A 386 -15.81 -14.86 3.05
C ILE A 386 -15.42 -15.18 1.59
N PRO A 387 -14.67 -16.26 1.30
CA PRO A 387 -14.32 -16.58 -0.09
C PRO A 387 -15.54 -16.93 -0.96
N ARG A 388 -16.63 -17.45 -0.40
CA ARG A 388 -17.87 -17.76 -1.11
C ARG A 388 -18.55 -16.47 -1.61
N LEU A 389 -18.69 -15.48 -0.75
CA LEU A 389 -19.30 -14.18 -1.06
C LEU A 389 -18.48 -13.41 -2.10
N ILE A 390 -17.14 -13.40 -1.96
CA ILE A 390 -16.24 -12.79 -2.93
C ILE A 390 -16.41 -13.44 -4.30
N ARG A 391 -16.41 -14.77 -4.38
CA ARG A 391 -16.61 -15.51 -5.64
C ARG A 391 -17.95 -15.21 -6.28
N ALA A 392 -19.02 -15.12 -5.48
CA ALA A 392 -20.35 -14.78 -5.98
C ALA A 392 -20.41 -13.35 -6.55
N ALA A 393 -19.78 -12.38 -5.88
CA ALA A 393 -19.71 -11.01 -6.37
C ALA A 393 -18.90 -10.90 -7.68
N LEU A 394 -17.76 -11.59 -7.78
CA LEU A 394 -16.96 -11.65 -9.00
C LEU A 394 -17.75 -12.28 -10.16
N LYS A 395 -18.47 -13.39 -9.91
CA LYS A 395 -19.33 -14.03 -10.93
C LYS A 395 -20.45 -13.11 -11.41
N ALA A 396 -21.09 -12.37 -10.53
CA ALA A 396 -22.11 -11.40 -10.90
C ALA A 396 -21.54 -10.25 -11.75
N HIS A 397 -20.35 -9.76 -11.41
CA HIS A 397 -19.67 -8.74 -12.21
C HIS A 397 -19.35 -9.26 -13.63
N ASP A 398 -18.81 -10.48 -13.75
CA ASP A 398 -18.49 -11.07 -15.05
C ASP A 398 -19.74 -11.21 -15.95
N ALA A 399 -20.88 -11.50 -15.37
CA ALA A 399 -22.15 -11.60 -16.10
C ALA A 399 -22.68 -10.23 -16.57
N SER A 400 -22.38 -9.16 -15.83
CA SER A 400 -22.83 -7.79 -16.13
C SER A 400 -21.89 -7.04 -17.09
N GLU A 401 -20.60 -7.35 -17.10
CA GLU A 401 -19.57 -6.72 -17.97
C GLU A 401 -18.78 -7.79 -18.76
N PRO A 402 -19.39 -8.47 -19.73
CA PRO A 402 -18.67 -9.41 -20.55
C PRO A 402 -17.66 -8.66 -21.44
N GLY A 403 -16.37 -9.04 -21.36
CA GLY A 403 -15.31 -8.45 -22.20
C GLY A 403 -14.17 -7.74 -21.46
N HIS A 404 -14.27 -7.59 -20.16
CA HIS A 404 -13.17 -7.18 -19.24
C HIS A 404 -12.22 -6.11 -19.81
N GLN A 405 -12.76 -5.00 -20.33
CA GLN A 405 -11.96 -3.90 -20.87
C GLN A 405 -11.11 -3.28 -19.73
N PRO A 406 -9.82 -3.00 -19.96
CA PRO A 406 -9.00 -2.25 -19.02
C PRO A 406 -9.65 -0.91 -18.67
N PHE A 407 -9.59 -0.49 -17.40
CA PHE A 407 -10.13 0.80 -16.99
C PHE A 407 -9.33 1.99 -17.56
N CYS A 408 -8.05 1.78 -17.86
CA CYS A 408 -7.17 2.78 -18.49
C CYS A 408 -6.62 2.24 -19.81
N ALA A 409 -6.49 3.10 -20.81
CA ALA A 409 -5.72 2.78 -21.99
C ALA A 409 -4.24 2.54 -21.62
N PRO A 410 -3.53 1.65 -22.36
CA PRO A 410 -2.09 1.49 -22.19
C PRO A 410 -1.36 2.84 -22.35
N LEU A 411 -0.26 3.04 -21.62
CA LEU A 411 0.62 4.19 -21.79
C LEU A 411 1.31 4.14 -23.16
N GLU A 412 1.19 5.21 -23.94
CA GLU A 412 2.13 5.48 -25.01
C GLU A 412 3.39 6.08 -24.40
N GLN A 413 4.55 5.42 -24.60
CA GLN A 413 5.82 5.81 -23.99
C GLN A 413 6.38 7.11 -24.61
N GLY A 414 6.98 7.97 -23.77
CA GLY A 414 8.13 8.77 -24.16
C GLY A 414 7.95 10.25 -24.50
N ALA A 415 6.89 10.94 -24.04
CA ALA A 415 6.82 12.40 -24.25
C ALA A 415 6.63 13.18 -22.94
N ALA A 416 7.49 14.19 -22.73
CA ALA A 416 7.25 15.23 -21.72
C ALA A 416 5.82 15.79 -21.89
N MET A 417 5.08 15.90 -20.77
CA MET A 417 3.66 16.26 -20.80
C MET A 417 3.46 17.77 -20.99
N PRO A 418 2.87 18.21 -22.11
CA PRO A 418 2.37 19.58 -22.22
C PRO A 418 1.29 19.87 -21.16
N SER A 419 1.12 21.14 -20.80
CA SER A 419 0.12 21.61 -19.81
C SER A 419 -1.29 21.09 -20.07
N ASP A 420 -1.68 21.02 -21.34
CA ASP A 420 -3.00 20.56 -21.79
C ASP A 420 -3.22 19.06 -21.51
N ARG A 421 -2.17 18.25 -21.61
CA ARG A 421 -2.22 16.83 -21.25
C ARG A 421 -2.35 16.61 -19.75
N MET A 422 -1.75 17.47 -18.92
CA MET A 422 -1.89 17.39 -17.46
C MET A 422 -3.33 17.68 -17.02
N ALA A 423 -3.99 18.67 -17.63
CA ALA A 423 -5.40 18.95 -17.36
C ALA A 423 -6.30 17.78 -17.78
N ALA A 424 -6.04 17.18 -18.94
CA ALA A 424 -6.73 15.98 -19.41
C ALA A 424 -6.52 14.78 -18.47
N LEU A 425 -5.29 14.53 -18.00
CA LEU A 425 -4.96 13.47 -17.07
C LEU A 425 -5.69 13.66 -15.73
N LYS A 426 -5.76 14.88 -15.19
CA LYS A 426 -6.51 15.19 -13.97
C LYS A 426 -8.00 14.92 -14.14
N SER A 427 -8.60 15.33 -15.26
CA SER A 427 -10.01 15.09 -15.58
C SER A 427 -10.31 13.60 -15.72
N GLU A 428 -9.46 12.87 -16.44
CA GLU A 428 -9.56 11.41 -16.59
C GLU A 428 -9.43 10.70 -15.24
N ALA A 429 -8.44 11.08 -14.43
CA ALA A 429 -8.23 10.52 -13.09
C ALA A 429 -9.46 10.73 -12.20
N HIS A 430 -10.06 11.91 -12.24
CA HIS A 430 -11.28 12.21 -11.49
C HIS A 430 -12.46 11.33 -11.93
N THR A 431 -12.74 11.30 -13.24
CA THR A 431 -13.82 10.47 -13.82
C THR A 431 -13.65 9.00 -13.49
N LEU A 432 -12.43 8.49 -13.59
CA LEU A 432 -12.14 7.10 -13.29
C LEU A 432 -12.27 6.80 -11.79
N ALA A 433 -11.78 7.69 -10.91
CA ALA A 433 -11.93 7.52 -9.47
C ALA A 433 -13.41 7.47 -9.04
N GLU A 434 -14.29 8.29 -9.67
CA GLU A 434 -15.73 8.23 -9.46
C GLU A 434 -16.33 6.88 -9.91
N ARG A 435 -15.91 6.38 -11.08
CA ARG A 435 -16.34 5.07 -11.61
C ARG A 435 -15.92 3.94 -10.67
N LEU A 436 -14.68 3.94 -10.22
CA LEU A 436 -14.15 2.95 -9.28
C LEU A 436 -14.91 3.00 -7.93
N THR A 437 -15.16 4.19 -7.40
CA THR A 437 -15.95 4.39 -6.17
C THR A 437 -17.39 3.87 -6.30
N ARG A 438 -17.99 4.05 -7.46
CA ARG A 438 -19.34 3.52 -7.74
C ARG A 438 -19.35 2.01 -7.77
N LEU A 439 -18.38 1.40 -8.45
CA LEU A 439 -18.25 -0.05 -8.53
C LEU A 439 -17.96 -0.68 -7.16
N ASP A 440 -17.09 -0.07 -6.37
CA ASP A 440 -16.81 -0.48 -4.98
C ASP A 440 -18.11 -0.50 -4.15
N ARG A 441 -18.87 0.59 -4.17
CA ARG A 441 -20.15 0.67 -3.44
C ARG A 441 -21.15 -0.40 -3.87
N GLN A 442 -21.36 -0.56 -5.19
CA GLN A 442 -22.29 -1.56 -5.74
C GLN A 442 -21.88 -2.97 -5.33
N SER A 443 -20.59 -3.27 -5.35
CA SER A 443 -20.06 -4.59 -4.96
C SER A 443 -20.29 -4.87 -3.46
N ARG A 444 -20.09 -3.89 -2.58
CA ARG A 444 -20.41 -4.00 -1.14
C ARG A 444 -21.89 -4.26 -0.89
N GLU A 445 -22.76 -3.53 -1.58
CA GLU A 445 -24.22 -3.69 -1.47
C GLU A 445 -24.64 -5.09 -1.92
N LEU A 446 -24.08 -5.58 -3.03
CA LEU A 446 -24.33 -6.94 -3.51
C LEU A 446 -23.95 -8.01 -2.48
N VAL A 447 -22.77 -7.91 -1.87
CA VAL A 447 -22.30 -8.86 -0.85
C VAL A 447 -23.25 -8.87 0.36
N ARG A 448 -23.70 -7.70 0.83
CA ARG A 448 -24.64 -7.60 1.93
C ARG A 448 -26.00 -8.22 1.60
N THR A 449 -26.45 -8.13 0.36
CA THR A 449 -27.67 -8.79 -0.13
C THR A 449 -27.48 -10.32 -0.17
N LEU A 450 -26.40 -10.80 -0.78
CA LEU A 450 -26.08 -12.22 -0.88
C LEU A 450 -25.95 -12.90 0.49
N ALA A 451 -25.47 -12.19 1.50
CA ALA A 451 -25.37 -12.70 2.87
C ALA A 451 -26.77 -12.87 3.49
N ARG A 452 -27.70 -11.90 3.32
CA ARG A 452 -29.08 -11.99 3.83
C ARG A 452 -29.87 -13.12 3.17
N ASP A 453 -29.73 -13.31 1.87
CA ASP A 453 -30.42 -14.39 1.13
C ASP A 453 -29.93 -15.77 1.56
N GLY A 454 -28.63 -15.88 1.93
CA GLY A 454 -28.06 -17.11 2.47
C GLY A 454 -28.56 -17.43 3.90
N GLU A 455 -28.84 -16.43 4.74
CA GLU A 455 -29.47 -16.59 6.06
C GLU A 455 -30.93 -17.06 5.98
N SER A 456 -31.64 -16.68 4.91
CA SER A 456 -33.04 -17.08 4.70
C SER A 456 -33.19 -18.51 4.13
N ALA A 457 -32.09 -19.13 3.69
CA ALA A 457 -32.06 -20.46 3.10
C ALA A 457 -31.53 -21.57 4.04
N CYS A 458 -31.13 -21.23 5.26
CA CYS A 458 -30.77 -22.11 6.36
C CYS A 458 -31.85 -22.12 7.44
#